data_890d79cfeee29934a712cd1ecca3de1a
#
_entry.id   890d79cfeee29934a712cd1ecca3de1a
#
_cell.length_a   1.000
_cell.length_b   1.000
_cell.length_c   1.000
_cell.angle_alpha   90.00
_cell.angle_beta   90.00
_cell.angle_gamma   90.00
#
_symmetry.space_group_name_H-M   'P 1'
#
loop_
_entity.id
_entity.type
_entity.pdbx_description
1 polymer ?
#
loop_
_entity_poly.entity_id
_entity_poly.type
_entity_poly.pdbx_seq_one_letter_code
_entity_poly.pdbx_strand_id
1 'polypeptide(L)'
;MRPLPEPPTPKSTDAIAPLSMIGPDGRVDPRTRARVSAKLMELGEDNLLAQTLLAMEAAGGGPLIAGNRARLLVDGPRTYEAMFAAIAAARDSVNIEMYIFDEAQHEGRKLSDLLAEVVARGVAVNVLYDGLGSSATPEEVREKLRAAGVRLCEFNPVNPADNRTAKFVQRDHRKIVVIDGIHGFAGGINFSSTYTSGSRGSVKRDPVTEGWRDTQVQVEGPVSRELQRLFLESWKKQKCPEPKPANYRPPARDAGKTLMRVDATSVDSTRNETYVSSLSALTFAQKSIDLTMAYFAPDDQVEEALLNAARRGVNVRLLLAGLTDFSGIMHAGRAHYTKLLDGGIRIFEQKDVLLHAKTLEVDGLWSSVGSANWDWRSFANNDELNIVIIDEGFATQMREMFDSDLAAATPITLDAWKKRPLKDRLLQGFWVMWERLL
;
A
#
# COMPACT_ATOMS: atom_id res chain seq x y z
N MET A 1 -0.07 -23.36 6.13
CA MET A 1 0.29 -21.95 6.34
C MET A 1 1.77 -21.79 6.09
N ARG A 2 2.21 -20.84 5.26
CA ARG A 2 3.63 -20.51 5.14
C ARG A 2 4.08 -19.83 6.45
N PRO A 3 5.26 -20.17 6.98
CA PRO A 3 5.86 -19.37 8.05
C PRO A 3 6.15 -17.96 7.53
N LEU A 4 5.95 -16.94 8.37
CA LEU A 4 6.42 -15.60 8.05
C LEU A 4 7.95 -15.57 8.03
N PRO A 5 8.57 -14.63 7.26
CA PRO A 5 10.01 -14.46 7.25
C PRO A 5 10.56 -14.20 8.66
N GLU A 6 11.77 -14.66 8.92
CA GLU A 6 12.45 -14.33 10.17
C GLU A 6 12.73 -12.83 10.27
N PRO A 7 12.73 -12.25 11.49
CA PRO A 7 13.05 -10.86 11.68
C PRO A 7 14.48 -10.55 11.16
N PRO A 8 14.69 -9.34 10.62
CA PRO A 8 16.01 -8.94 10.11
C PRO A 8 17.03 -8.89 11.24
N THR A 9 18.21 -9.46 11.00
CA THR A 9 19.36 -9.38 11.91
C THR A 9 20.27 -8.22 11.49
N PRO A 10 20.76 -7.40 12.43
CA PRO A 10 21.75 -6.37 12.14
C PRO A 10 22.98 -6.98 11.45
N LYS A 11 23.41 -6.40 10.34
CA LYS A 11 24.62 -6.81 9.62
C LYS A 11 25.66 -5.71 9.71
N SER A 12 26.94 -6.10 9.68
CA SER A 12 28.06 -5.16 9.62
C SER A 12 27.98 -4.30 8.35
N THR A 13 28.35 -3.03 8.46
CA THR A 13 28.35 -2.03 7.39
C THR A 13 29.33 -2.31 6.25
N ASP A 14 30.30 -3.22 6.43
CA ASP A 14 31.18 -3.69 5.35
C ASP A 14 30.40 -4.30 4.17
N ALA A 15 29.12 -4.58 4.37
CA ALA A 15 28.21 -5.13 3.37
C ALA A 15 27.42 -4.07 2.55
N ILE A 16 27.57 -2.75 2.78
CA ILE A 16 26.88 -1.69 2.02
C ILE A 16 27.38 -1.57 0.56
N ALA A 17 28.50 -2.20 0.23
CA ALA A 17 29.13 -2.07 -1.07
C ALA A 17 28.30 -2.45 -2.31
N PRO A 18 27.35 -3.39 -2.29
CA PRO A 18 26.59 -3.76 -3.49
C PRO A 18 25.10 -3.44 -3.46
N LEU A 19 24.64 -2.28 -2.92
CA LEU A 19 23.23 -1.90 -3.06
C LEU A 19 22.82 -1.89 -4.54
N SER A 20 21.82 -2.69 -4.86
CA SER A 20 21.25 -2.73 -6.21
C SER A 20 20.46 -1.45 -6.45
N MET A 21 21.04 -0.55 -7.28
CA MET A 21 20.39 0.70 -7.70
C MET A 21 20.26 0.73 -9.20
N ILE A 22 19.10 1.13 -9.68
CA ILE A 22 18.86 1.40 -11.10
C ILE A 22 18.41 2.85 -11.32
N GLY A 23 18.83 3.41 -12.44
CA GLY A 23 18.45 4.74 -12.91
C GLY A 23 17.61 4.66 -14.19
N PRO A 24 17.34 5.82 -14.84
CA PRO A 24 16.52 5.89 -16.04
C PRO A 24 17.01 5.02 -17.19
N ASP A 25 18.31 4.85 -17.33
CA ASP A 25 19.00 4.05 -18.37
C ASP A 25 19.32 2.61 -17.93
N GLY A 26 18.82 2.19 -16.77
CA GLY A 26 19.05 0.86 -16.18
C GLY A 26 20.32 0.77 -15.32
N ARG A 27 21.12 1.83 -15.23
CA ARG A 27 22.29 1.93 -14.35
C ARG A 27 22.31 3.26 -13.64
N VAL A 28 22.63 3.27 -12.36
CA VAL A 28 22.89 4.52 -11.63
C VAL A 28 24.33 4.95 -11.96
N ASP A 29 24.49 6.21 -12.35
CA ASP A 29 25.82 6.75 -12.61
C ASP A 29 26.69 6.65 -11.34
N PRO A 30 28.01 6.45 -11.49
CA PRO A 30 28.92 6.24 -10.37
C PRO A 30 28.92 7.38 -9.35
N ARG A 31 28.64 8.63 -9.75
CA ARG A 31 28.60 9.79 -8.85
C ARG A 31 27.35 9.77 -7.97
N THR A 32 26.19 9.47 -8.55
CA THR A 32 24.93 9.31 -7.78
C THR A 32 25.03 8.15 -6.80
N ARG A 33 25.59 7.00 -7.26
CA ARG A 33 25.82 5.85 -6.38
C ARG A 33 26.78 6.20 -5.24
N ALA A 34 27.92 6.83 -5.53
CA ALA A 34 28.88 7.24 -4.52
C ALA A 34 28.27 8.24 -3.53
N ARG A 35 27.47 9.21 -4.01
CA ARG A 35 26.79 10.18 -3.14
C ARG A 35 25.78 9.51 -2.20
N VAL A 36 24.96 8.58 -2.70
CA VAL A 36 24.01 7.83 -1.87
C VAL A 36 24.75 6.97 -0.87
N SER A 37 25.77 6.23 -1.30
CA SER A 37 26.61 5.41 -0.41
C SER A 37 27.32 6.27 0.65
N ALA A 38 27.89 7.42 0.27
CA ALA A 38 28.53 8.34 1.21
C ALA A 38 27.53 8.87 2.24
N LYS A 39 26.33 9.29 1.80
CA LYS A 39 25.27 9.73 2.72
C LYS A 39 24.81 8.61 3.65
N LEU A 40 24.74 7.37 3.20
CA LEU A 40 24.45 6.21 4.03
C LEU A 40 25.55 5.96 5.08
N MET A 41 26.83 6.14 4.70
CA MET A 41 27.97 6.00 5.62
C MET A 41 28.06 7.16 6.64
N GLU A 42 27.75 8.41 6.22
CA GLU A 42 27.70 9.56 7.13
C GLU A 42 26.68 9.39 8.26
N LEU A 43 25.66 8.59 8.03
CA LEU A 43 24.59 8.34 8.98
C LEU A 43 24.98 7.31 10.08
N GLY A 44 26.12 6.62 9.95
CA GLY A 44 26.65 5.69 10.97
C GLY A 44 26.16 4.24 10.83
N GLU A 45 26.87 3.34 11.52
CA GLU A 45 26.64 1.89 11.44
C GLU A 45 25.25 1.43 11.91
N ASP A 46 24.63 2.17 12.82
CA ASP A 46 23.32 1.87 13.38
C ASP A 46 22.17 2.59 12.63
N ASN A 47 22.43 3.04 11.40
CA ASN A 47 21.47 3.85 10.69
C ASN A 47 20.31 3.02 10.12
N LEU A 48 19.06 3.46 10.40
CA LEU A 48 17.83 2.90 9.90
C LEU A 48 17.88 2.56 8.40
N LEU A 49 18.31 3.54 7.59
CA LEU A 49 18.25 3.40 6.13
C LEU A 49 19.23 2.35 5.63
N ALA A 50 20.48 2.38 6.13
CA ALA A 50 21.50 1.43 5.75
C ALA A 50 21.09 0.00 6.13
N GLN A 51 20.64 -0.21 7.37
CA GLN A 51 20.22 -1.52 7.87
C GLN A 51 18.95 -2.03 7.16
N THR A 52 17.97 -1.16 6.93
CA THR A 52 16.76 -1.53 6.19
C THR A 52 17.08 -1.96 4.76
N LEU A 53 17.94 -1.21 4.05
CA LEU A 53 18.33 -1.54 2.68
C LEU A 53 19.12 -2.86 2.61
N LEU A 54 20.02 -3.12 3.58
CA LEU A 54 20.77 -4.38 3.68
C LEU A 54 19.86 -5.57 3.97
N ALA A 55 18.91 -5.41 4.89
CA ALA A 55 17.94 -6.45 5.20
C ALA A 55 17.07 -6.79 3.98
N MET A 56 16.63 -5.77 3.24
CA MET A 56 15.83 -5.96 2.02
C MET A 56 16.64 -6.64 0.90
N GLU A 57 17.88 -6.26 0.70
CA GLU A 57 18.74 -6.92 -0.30
C GLU A 57 19.00 -8.38 0.08
N ALA A 58 19.23 -8.67 1.35
CA ALA A 58 19.36 -10.03 1.86
C ALA A 58 18.11 -10.88 1.67
N ALA A 59 16.92 -10.26 1.76
CA ALA A 59 15.63 -10.89 1.48
C ALA A 59 15.36 -11.05 -0.02
N GLY A 60 16.26 -10.55 -0.88
CA GLY A 60 16.09 -10.58 -2.34
C GLY A 60 15.02 -9.62 -2.85
N GLY A 61 14.76 -8.53 -2.13
CA GLY A 61 13.85 -7.46 -2.53
C GLY A 61 14.27 -6.75 -3.81
N GLY A 62 13.32 -6.01 -4.41
CA GLY A 62 13.55 -5.24 -5.61
C GLY A 62 14.61 -4.15 -5.43
N PRO A 63 15.17 -3.62 -6.54
CA PRO A 63 16.21 -2.61 -6.49
C PRO A 63 15.69 -1.27 -5.97
N LEU A 64 16.59 -0.49 -5.39
CA LEU A 64 16.35 0.92 -5.14
C LEU A 64 16.43 1.71 -6.46
N ILE A 65 15.40 2.47 -6.77
CA ILE A 65 15.22 3.16 -8.06
C ILE A 65 15.42 4.66 -7.86
N ALA A 66 16.38 5.24 -8.56
CA ALA A 66 16.65 6.68 -8.56
C ALA A 66 15.94 7.39 -9.71
N GLY A 67 15.86 8.72 -9.64
CA GLY A 67 15.32 9.54 -10.73
C GLY A 67 13.81 9.70 -10.70
N ASN A 68 13.17 9.57 -9.53
CA ASN A 68 11.73 9.62 -9.41
C ASN A 68 11.22 10.91 -8.74
N ARG A 69 9.92 11.15 -8.92
CA ARG A 69 9.12 12.13 -8.20
C ARG A 69 7.91 11.42 -7.59
N ALA A 70 7.59 11.72 -6.33
CA ALA A 70 6.36 11.32 -5.65
C ALA A 70 5.47 12.52 -5.36
N ARG A 71 4.16 12.31 -5.44
CA ARG A 71 3.13 13.22 -4.97
C ARG A 71 2.16 12.47 -4.08
N LEU A 72 2.04 12.91 -2.82
CA LEU A 72 1.09 12.35 -1.86
C LEU A 72 -0.33 12.80 -2.23
N LEU A 73 -1.25 11.87 -2.30
CA LEU A 73 -2.67 12.10 -2.59
C LEU A 73 -3.49 11.60 -1.40
N VAL A 74 -4.08 12.55 -0.69
CA VAL A 74 -4.89 12.29 0.49
C VAL A 74 -6.34 12.23 0.09
N ASP A 75 -7.00 11.11 0.36
CA ASP A 75 -8.39 10.80 0.06
C ASP A 75 -8.74 10.67 -1.44
N GLY A 76 -9.95 10.13 -1.65
CA GLY A 76 -10.49 9.85 -2.97
C GLY A 76 -10.60 11.06 -3.90
N PRO A 77 -11.16 12.21 -3.48
CA PRO A 77 -11.32 13.37 -4.36
C PRO A 77 -10.02 13.83 -5.01
N ARG A 78 -8.93 13.96 -4.24
CA ARG A 78 -7.62 14.34 -4.78
C ARG A 78 -7.00 13.26 -5.64
N THR A 79 -7.23 12.01 -5.28
CA THR A 79 -6.75 10.86 -6.04
C THR A 79 -7.47 10.75 -7.37
N TYR A 80 -8.80 10.87 -7.38
CA TYR A 80 -9.58 10.82 -8.61
C TYR A 80 -9.32 12.01 -9.52
N GLU A 81 -9.18 13.22 -8.98
CA GLU A 81 -8.72 14.39 -9.75
C GLU A 81 -7.44 14.05 -10.53
N ALA A 82 -6.42 13.54 -9.84
CA ALA A 82 -5.13 13.22 -10.47
C ALA A 82 -5.22 12.03 -11.45
N MET A 83 -5.91 10.94 -11.07
CA MET A 83 -6.06 9.76 -11.92
C MET A 83 -6.89 10.04 -13.16
N PHE A 84 -8.04 10.71 -13.03
CA PHE A 84 -8.91 11.07 -14.16
C PHE A 84 -8.20 12.00 -15.13
N ALA A 85 -7.47 13.00 -14.62
CA ALA A 85 -6.67 13.89 -15.46
C ALA A 85 -5.58 13.13 -16.22
N ALA A 86 -4.84 12.23 -15.54
CA ALA A 86 -3.79 11.43 -16.19
C ALA A 86 -4.37 10.45 -17.22
N ILE A 87 -5.48 9.76 -16.92
CA ILE A 87 -6.18 8.88 -17.87
C ILE A 87 -6.68 9.67 -19.08
N ALA A 88 -7.30 10.84 -18.85
CA ALA A 88 -7.77 11.71 -19.94
C ALA A 88 -6.63 12.15 -20.86
N ALA A 89 -5.43 12.36 -20.34
CA ALA A 89 -4.24 12.76 -21.09
C ALA A 89 -3.49 11.59 -21.76
N ALA A 90 -3.89 10.34 -21.52
CA ALA A 90 -3.24 9.14 -22.06
C ALA A 90 -3.14 9.17 -23.59
N ARG A 91 -2.01 8.71 -24.13
CA ARG A 91 -1.70 8.70 -25.56
C ARG A 91 -1.43 7.31 -26.13
N ASP A 92 -0.98 6.38 -25.30
CA ASP A 92 -0.54 5.05 -25.71
C ASP A 92 -1.27 3.95 -24.95
N SER A 93 -1.21 3.96 -23.62
CA SER A 93 -1.83 2.91 -22.80
C SER A 93 -2.30 3.35 -21.43
N VAL A 94 -3.37 2.72 -20.94
CA VAL A 94 -3.86 2.77 -19.56
C VAL A 94 -3.97 1.35 -19.04
N ASN A 95 -3.24 1.03 -17.99
CA ASN A 95 -3.22 -0.27 -17.36
C ASN A 95 -3.66 -0.14 -15.91
N ILE A 96 -4.69 -0.89 -15.54
CA ILE A 96 -5.35 -0.83 -14.22
C ILE A 96 -5.34 -2.24 -13.61
N GLU A 97 -4.79 -2.38 -12.41
CA GLU A 97 -4.88 -3.58 -11.56
C GLU A 97 -5.55 -3.14 -10.25
N MET A 98 -6.70 -3.73 -9.90
CA MET A 98 -7.54 -3.18 -8.85
C MET A 98 -8.29 -4.28 -8.10
N TYR A 99 -8.30 -4.18 -6.76
CA TYR A 99 -9.11 -5.09 -5.94
C TYR A 99 -10.60 -4.83 -6.11
N ILE A 100 -11.05 -3.59 -5.90
CA ILE A 100 -12.43 -3.17 -6.21
C ILE A 100 -12.39 -2.28 -7.45
N PHE A 101 -12.94 -2.78 -8.55
CA PHE A 101 -13.11 -2.03 -9.79
C PHE A 101 -14.59 -1.82 -10.05
N ASP A 102 -15.11 -0.70 -9.63
CA ASP A 102 -16.51 -0.31 -9.75
C ASP A 102 -16.63 1.08 -10.39
N GLU A 103 -17.87 1.56 -10.61
CA GLU A 103 -18.12 2.85 -11.19
C GLU A 103 -17.74 3.99 -10.24
N ALA A 104 -16.51 4.45 -10.37
CA ALA A 104 -16.04 5.67 -9.72
C ALA A 104 -16.42 6.90 -10.54
N GLN A 105 -16.54 8.05 -9.89
CA GLN A 105 -16.80 9.32 -10.58
C GLN A 105 -16.00 10.47 -9.97
N HIS A 106 -15.65 11.43 -10.83
CA HIS A 106 -15.03 12.67 -10.44
C HIS A 106 -15.73 13.83 -11.17
N GLU A 107 -16.23 14.84 -10.44
CA GLU A 107 -16.98 15.99 -10.98
C GLU A 107 -18.11 15.58 -11.94
N GLY A 108 -18.84 14.53 -11.61
CA GLY A 108 -19.94 14.01 -12.42
C GLY A 108 -19.53 13.17 -13.62
N ARG A 109 -18.25 13.08 -13.95
CA ARG A 109 -17.73 12.20 -15.02
C ARG A 109 -17.51 10.80 -14.48
N LYS A 110 -18.09 9.80 -15.10
CA LYS A 110 -17.93 8.40 -14.76
C LYS A 110 -16.63 7.82 -15.31
N LEU A 111 -16.02 6.89 -14.58
CA LEU A 111 -14.80 6.18 -15.02
C LEU A 111 -15.05 5.41 -16.33
N SER A 112 -16.21 4.73 -16.45
CA SER A 112 -16.56 3.97 -17.65
C SER A 112 -16.64 4.85 -18.91
N ASP A 113 -17.17 6.07 -18.78
CA ASP A 113 -17.23 7.05 -19.89
C ASP A 113 -15.83 7.52 -20.27
N LEU A 114 -15.01 7.86 -19.27
CA LEU A 114 -13.62 8.28 -19.47
C LEU A 114 -12.79 7.20 -20.21
N LEU A 115 -12.88 5.94 -19.77
CA LEU A 115 -12.14 4.85 -20.41
C LEU A 115 -12.64 4.59 -21.83
N ALA A 116 -13.96 4.70 -22.10
CA ALA A 116 -14.50 4.58 -23.45
C ALA A 116 -13.99 5.68 -24.39
N GLU A 117 -13.95 6.93 -23.94
CA GLU A 117 -13.40 8.05 -24.70
C GLU A 117 -11.90 7.86 -25.02
N VAL A 118 -11.13 7.35 -24.05
CA VAL A 118 -9.70 7.09 -24.21
C VAL A 118 -9.47 6.00 -25.27
N VAL A 119 -10.26 4.92 -25.21
CA VAL A 119 -10.22 3.85 -26.24
C VAL A 119 -10.60 4.39 -27.62
N ALA A 120 -11.61 5.24 -27.71
CA ALA A 120 -12.05 5.84 -28.99
C ALA A 120 -10.92 6.69 -29.64
N ARG A 121 -9.98 7.20 -28.87
CA ARG A 121 -8.77 7.89 -29.37
C ARG A 121 -7.65 6.93 -29.81
N GLY A 122 -7.86 5.63 -29.70
CA GLY A 122 -6.86 4.60 -30.08
C GLY A 122 -5.92 4.17 -28.95
N VAL A 123 -6.12 4.63 -27.72
CA VAL A 123 -5.31 4.23 -26.56
C VAL A 123 -5.66 2.81 -26.14
N ALA A 124 -4.65 2.01 -25.83
CA ALA A 124 -4.84 0.65 -25.30
C ALA A 124 -5.25 0.70 -23.83
N VAL A 125 -6.44 0.19 -23.49
CA VAL A 125 -6.93 0.13 -22.08
C VAL A 125 -7.06 -1.33 -21.67
N ASN A 126 -6.33 -1.71 -20.60
CA ASN A 126 -6.34 -3.04 -20.01
C ASN A 126 -6.64 -2.93 -18.51
N VAL A 127 -7.62 -3.71 -18.04
CA VAL A 127 -8.06 -3.73 -16.64
C VAL A 127 -8.04 -5.15 -16.12
N LEU A 128 -7.24 -5.39 -15.08
CA LEU A 128 -7.24 -6.58 -14.25
C LEU A 128 -7.95 -6.24 -12.94
N TYR A 129 -9.01 -6.96 -12.60
CA TYR A 129 -9.75 -6.73 -11.36
C TYR A 129 -9.94 -8.03 -10.58
N ASP A 130 -9.95 -7.95 -9.25
CA ASP A 130 -10.16 -9.12 -8.40
C ASP A 130 -11.63 -9.59 -8.45
N GLY A 131 -11.85 -10.88 -8.67
CA GLY A 131 -13.20 -11.44 -8.84
C GLY A 131 -14.06 -11.36 -7.57
N LEU A 132 -13.45 -11.43 -6.37
CA LEU A 132 -14.19 -11.29 -5.11
C LEU A 132 -14.40 -9.81 -4.76
N GLY A 133 -13.33 -9.02 -4.81
CA GLY A 133 -13.38 -7.59 -4.47
C GLY A 133 -14.33 -6.81 -5.38
N SER A 134 -14.42 -7.20 -6.67
CA SER A 134 -15.30 -6.56 -7.65
C SER A 134 -16.61 -7.31 -7.89
N SER A 135 -17.00 -8.23 -7.00
CA SER A 135 -18.24 -9.04 -7.19
C SER A 135 -19.53 -8.21 -7.16
N ALA A 136 -19.51 -7.08 -6.46
CA ALA A 136 -20.66 -6.18 -6.37
C ALA A 136 -20.80 -5.23 -7.58
N THR A 137 -19.79 -5.17 -8.46
CA THR A 137 -19.83 -4.30 -9.65
C THR A 137 -20.92 -4.75 -10.61
N PRO A 138 -21.85 -3.85 -11.04
CA PRO A 138 -22.90 -4.20 -11.98
C PRO A 138 -22.32 -4.70 -13.32
N GLU A 139 -22.95 -5.75 -13.88
CA GLU A 139 -22.48 -6.33 -15.16
C GLU A 139 -22.61 -5.33 -16.31
N GLU A 140 -23.59 -4.43 -16.25
CA GLU A 140 -23.78 -3.37 -17.25
C GLU A 140 -22.54 -2.46 -17.39
N VAL A 141 -21.80 -2.21 -16.29
CA VAL A 141 -20.55 -1.45 -16.33
C VAL A 141 -19.49 -2.22 -17.10
N ARG A 142 -19.36 -3.53 -16.84
CA ARG A 142 -18.40 -4.41 -17.54
C ARG A 142 -18.74 -4.56 -19.01
N GLU A 143 -20.03 -4.74 -19.34
CA GLU A 143 -20.52 -4.84 -20.73
C GLU A 143 -20.22 -3.55 -21.50
N LYS A 144 -20.51 -2.39 -20.91
CA LYS A 144 -20.20 -1.09 -21.48
C LYS A 144 -18.70 -0.94 -21.82
N LEU A 145 -17.85 -1.31 -20.88
CA LEU A 145 -16.39 -1.27 -21.08
C LEU A 145 -15.92 -2.24 -22.17
N ARG A 146 -16.44 -3.48 -22.20
CA ARG A 146 -16.14 -4.45 -23.26
C ARG A 146 -16.60 -3.94 -24.63
N ALA A 147 -17.80 -3.38 -24.71
CA ALA A 147 -18.35 -2.82 -25.94
C ALA A 147 -17.52 -1.62 -26.45
N ALA A 148 -16.99 -0.80 -25.55
CA ALA A 148 -16.06 0.27 -25.87
C ALA A 148 -14.67 -0.24 -26.31
N GLY A 149 -14.37 -1.52 -26.11
CA GLY A 149 -13.10 -2.13 -26.52
C GLY A 149 -12.02 -2.12 -25.42
N VAL A 150 -12.39 -1.89 -24.17
CA VAL A 150 -11.50 -2.13 -23.01
C VAL A 150 -11.23 -3.63 -22.87
N ARG A 151 -9.99 -4.02 -22.59
CA ARG A 151 -9.61 -5.39 -22.27
C ARG A 151 -9.83 -5.60 -20.78
N LEU A 152 -10.85 -6.39 -20.42
CA LEU A 152 -11.14 -6.78 -19.04
C LEU A 152 -10.63 -8.19 -18.77
N CYS A 153 -9.98 -8.39 -17.65
CA CYS A 153 -9.56 -9.68 -17.14
C CYS A 153 -9.87 -9.79 -15.64
N GLU A 154 -10.37 -10.95 -15.23
CA GLU A 154 -10.74 -11.20 -13.84
C GLU A 154 -9.67 -12.04 -13.16
N PHE A 155 -9.16 -11.54 -12.02
CA PHE A 155 -8.22 -12.28 -11.18
C PHE A 155 -8.98 -13.27 -10.31
N ASN A 156 -8.60 -14.55 -10.39
CA ASN A 156 -9.21 -15.64 -9.62
C ASN A 156 -10.74 -15.56 -9.56
N PRO A 157 -11.46 -15.75 -10.68
CA PRO A 157 -12.91 -15.69 -10.73
C PRO A 157 -13.55 -16.56 -9.65
N VAL A 158 -14.57 -16.02 -8.99
CA VAL A 158 -15.33 -16.75 -7.96
C VAL A 158 -16.36 -17.64 -8.66
N ASN A 159 -16.03 -18.91 -8.83
CA ASN A 159 -16.96 -19.91 -9.37
C ASN A 159 -17.40 -20.84 -8.24
N PRO A 160 -18.70 -20.85 -7.84
CA PRO A 160 -19.20 -21.75 -6.80
C PRO A 160 -19.05 -23.25 -7.14
N ALA A 161 -18.90 -23.59 -8.41
CA ALA A 161 -18.68 -24.96 -8.87
C ALA A 161 -17.20 -25.38 -8.84
N ASP A 162 -16.27 -24.46 -8.59
CA ASP A 162 -14.83 -24.76 -8.52
C ASP A 162 -14.43 -25.05 -7.07
N ASN A 163 -14.26 -26.33 -6.73
CA ASN A 163 -13.86 -26.80 -5.38
C ASN A 163 -12.41 -26.40 -4.98
N ARG A 164 -11.77 -25.48 -5.70
CA ARG A 164 -10.40 -25.03 -5.40
C ARG A 164 -10.43 -23.92 -4.34
N THR A 165 -10.47 -24.31 -3.08
CA THR A 165 -10.39 -23.40 -1.91
C THR A 165 -9.21 -22.43 -1.99
N ALA A 166 -8.07 -22.83 -2.57
CA ALA A 166 -6.89 -21.98 -2.73
C ALA A 166 -7.18 -20.72 -3.57
N LYS A 167 -7.96 -20.83 -4.66
CA LYS A 167 -8.35 -19.69 -5.49
C LYS A 167 -9.32 -18.73 -4.80
N PHE A 168 -10.12 -19.23 -3.85
CA PHE A 168 -11.02 -18.38 -3.09
C PHE A 168 -10.26 -17.53 -2.04
N VAL A 169 -9.20 -18.08 -1.47
CA VAL A 169 -8.39 -17.44 -0.43
C VAL A 169 -7.39 -16.43 -1.02
N GLN A 170 -6.77 -16.78 -2.18
CA GLN A 170 -5.77 -15.92 -2.82
C GLN A 170 -6.45 -14.78 -3.57
N ARG A 171 -6.18 -13.53 -3.17
CA ARG A 171 -6.75 -12.33 -3.77
C ARG A 171 -5.66 -11.37 -4.27
N ASP A 172 -5.99 -10.63 -5.30
CA ASP A 172 -5.18 -9.51 -5.75
C ASP A 172 -5.63 -8.24 -5.04
N HIS A 173 -4.90 -7.88 -3.99
CA HIS A 173 -5.23 -6.69 -3.22
C HIS A 173 -4.41 -5.46 -3.64
N ARG A 174 -3.62 -5.55 -4.72
CA ARG A 174 -2.90 -4.41 -5.32
C ARG A 174 -3.88 -3.39 -5.91
N LYS A 175 -3.47 -2.13 -5.92
CA LYS A 175 -4.15 -1.03 -6.57
C LYS A 175 -3.11 -0.26 -7.36
N ILE A 176 -3.02 -0.58 -8.65
CA ILE A 176 -2.04 -0.03 -9.58
C ILE A 176 -2.76 0.63 -10.75
N VAL A 177 -2.39 1.86 -11.09
CA VAL A 177 -2.76 2.47 -12.37
C VAL A 177 -1.48 2.97 -13.03
N VAL A 178 -1.21 2.53 -14.25
CA VAL A 178 -0.06 2.99 -15.03
C VAL A 178 -0.54 3.57 -16.35
N ILE A 179 -0.15 4.80 -16.63
CA ILE A 179 -0.50 5.52 -17.84
C ILE A 179 0.76 5.75 -18.67
N ASP A 180 0.72 5.33 -19.94
CA ASP A 180 1.80 5.47 -20.93
C ASP A 180 3.16 4.92 -20.45
N GLY A 181 3.18 4.06 -19.41
CA GLY A 181 4.40 3.57 -18.76
C GLY A 181 5.24 4.65 -18.04
N ILE A 182 4.68 5.86 -17.86
CA ILE A 182 5.39 7.05 -17.35
C ILE A 182 4.80 7.51 -16.02
N HIS A 183 3.48 7.54 -15.91
CA HIS A 183 2.77 7.94 -14.70
C HIS A 183 2.23 6.70 -13.99
N GLY A 184 2.57 6.55 -12.73
CA GLY A 184 2.08 5.46 -11.88
C GLY A 184 1.27 5.97 -10.70
N PHE A 185 0.29 5.18 -10.26
CA PHE A 185 -0.44 5.41 -9.02
C PHE A 185 -0.48 4.09 -8.25
N ALA A 186 -0.22 4.17 -6.94
CA ALA A 186 -0.33 3.02 -6.04
C ALA A 186 -0.71 3.49 -4.63
N GLY A 187 -1.37 2.62 -3.85
CA GLY A 187 -1.81 2.93 -2.49
C GLY A 187 -3.00 2.10 -2.05
N GLY A 188 -3.85 2.67 -1.19
CA GLY A 188 -5.04 2.00 -0.65
C GLY A 188 -6.33 2.22 -1.46
N ILE A 189 -6.40 3.26 -2.29
CA ILE A 189 -7.64 3.71 -2.94
C ILE A 189 -8.00 2.82 -4.13
N ASN A 190 -9.21 2.28 -4.11
CA ASN A 190 -9.83 1.56 -5.22
C ASN A 190 -10.63 2.50 -6.14
N PHE A 191 -11.10 1.99 -7.27
CA PHE A 191 -12.18 2.64 -8.01
C PHE A 191 -13.53 2.20 -7.43
N SER A 192 -14.13 3.06 -6.62
CA SER A 192 -15.43 2.82 -5.98
C SER A 192 -16.06 4.15 -5.55
N SER A 193 -17.40 4.19 -5.51
CA SER A 193 -18.15 5.33 -5.02
C SER A 193 -17.85 5.69 -3.56
N THR A 194 -17.36 4.73 -2.75
CA THR A 194 -17.01 4.92 -1.33
C THR A 194 -15.92 5.98 -1.11
N TYR A 195 -15.08 6.23 -2.12
CA TYR A 195 -14.00 7.23 -2.07
C TYR A 195 -14.39 8.58 -2.71
N THR A 196 -15.51 8.65 -3.45
CA THR A 196 -15.85 9.82 -4.26
C THR A 196 -15.98 11.10 -3.45
N SER A 197 -16.54 11.01 -2.25
CA SER A 197 -16.84 12.17 -1.42
C SER A 197 -15.73 12.59 -0.47
N GLY A 198 -14.70 11.76 -0.28
CA GLY A 198 -13.60 11.97 0.68
C GLY A 198 -14.05 11.92 2.14
N SER A 199 -13.08 11.88 3.05
CA SER A 199 -13.31 11.71 4.50
C SER A 199 -13.66 13.02 5.23
N ARG A 200 -13.35 14.17 4.65
CA ARG A 200 -13.53 15.50 5.26
C ARG A 200 -14.76 16.20 4.69
N GLY A 201 -15.59 16.77 5.56
CA GLY A 201 -16.75 17.58 5.17
C GLY A 201 -17.86 17.55 6.21
N SER A 202 -18.78 18.53 6.12
CA SER A 202 -19.89 18.74 7.07
C SER A 202 -21.16 17.92 6.76
N VAL A 203 -21.15 17.11 5.72
CA VAL A 203 -22.32 16.33 5.30
C VAL A 203 -22.42 15.07 6.16
N LYS A 204 -23.58 14.83 6.79
CA LYS A 204 -23.87 13.56 7.45
C LYS A 204 -23.87 12.45 6.40
N ARG A 205 -22.99 11.49 6.54
CA ARG A 205 -22.79 10.32 5.66
C ARG A 205 -22.88 9.05 6.49
N ASP A 206 -23.20 7.95 5.84
CA ASP A 206 -22.93 6.65 6.43
C ASP A 206 -21.42 6.38 6.32
N PRO A 207 -20.67 6.41 7.44
CA PRO A 207 -19.22 6.34 7.40
C PRO A 207 -18.68 4.97 6.93
N VAL A 208 -19.56 3.95 6.84
CA VAL A 208 -19.17 2.61 6.34
C VAL A 208 -19.28 2.52 4.82
N THR A 209 -20.21 3.26 4.22
CA THR A 209 -20.48 3.19 2.77
C THR A 209 -19.94 4.36 1.97
N GLU A 210 -19.59 5.48 2.65
CA GLU A 210 -19.17 6.70 1.97
C GLU A 210 -18.05 7.42 2.72
N GLY A 211 -17.19 8.11 1.96
CA GLY A 211 -16.21 9.03 2.53
C GLY A 211 -15.07 8.37 3.27
N TRP A 212 -14.60 7.25 2.77
CA TRP A 212 -13.47 6.54 3.36
C TRP A 212 -12.21 7.39 3.36
N ARG A 213 -11.49 7.34 4.50
CA ARG A 213 -10.16 7.96 4.64
C ARG A 213 -9.09 7.00 4.14
N ASP A 214 -8.43 7.36 3.04
CA ASP A 214 -7.38 6.54 2.46
C ASP A 214 -6.25 7.39 1.85
N THR A 215 -5.18 6.76 1.41
CA THR A 215 -3.98 7.43 0.90
C THR A 215 -3.48 6.73 -0.38
N GLN A 216 -3.12 7.56 -1.36
CA GLN A 216 -2.53 7.13 -2.62
C GLN A 216 -1.24 7.91 -2.88
N VAL A 217 -0.35 7.37 -3.69
CA VAL A 217 0.80 8.09 -4.21
C VAL A 217 0.78 8.07 -5.73
N GLN A 218 0.99 9.24 -6.34
CA GLN A 218 1.32 9.39 -7.75
C GLN A 218 2.84 9.40 -7.88
N VAL A 219 3.36 8.60 -8.79
CA VAL A 219 4.79 8.49 -9.06
C VAL A 219 5.09 8.74 -10.53
N GLU A 220 6.21 9.37 -10.78
CA GLU A 220 6.78 9.60 -12.10
C GLU A 220 8.25 9.21 -12.11
N GLY A 221 8.75 8.77 -13.25
CA GLY A 221 10.13 8.35 -13.39
C GLY A 221 10.30 6.85 -13.58
N PRO A 222 11.51 6.33 -13.37
CA PRO A 222 11.83 4.92 -13.61
C PRO A 222 10.99 3.92 -12.79
N VAL A 223 10.49 4.31 -11.62
CA VAL A 223 9.63 3.47 -10.77
C VAL A 223 8.32 3.08 -11.45
N SER A 224 7.78 3.93 -12.35
CA SER A 224 6.55 3.62 -13.10
C SER A 224 6.71 2.38 -14.00
N ARG A 225 7.94 2.11 -14.49
CA ARG A 225 8.25 0.91 -15.27
C ARG A 225 8.17 -0.36 -14.40
N GLU A 226 8.50 -0.25 -13.13
CA GLU A 226 8.38 -1.38 -12.20
C GLU A 226 6.91 -1.70 -11.91
N LEU A 227 6.07 -0.68 -11.72
CA LEU A 227 4.62 -0.86 -11.62
C LEU A 227 4.05 -1.49 -12.91
N GLN A 228 4.49 -1.01 -14.06
CA GLN A 228 4.11 -1.59 -15.36
C GLN A 228 4.54 -3.06 -15.51
N ARG A 229 5.74 -3.40 -15.04
CA ARG A 229 6.25 -4.77 -15.03
C ARG A 229 5.36 -5.68 -14.20
N LEU A 230 5.01 -5.25 -12.98
CA LEU A 230 4.14 -6.00 -12.08
C LEU A 230 2.76 -6.22 -12.69
N PHE A 231 2.13 -5.18 -13.24
CA PHE A 231 0.86 -5.30 -13.95
C PHE A 231 0.93 -6.38 -15.06
N LEU A 232 1.95 -6.32 -15.91
CA LEU A 232 2.10 -7.27 -17.02
C LEU A 232 2.37 -8.70 -16.53
N GLU A 233 3.05 -8.86 -15.40
CA GLU A 233 3.26 -10.16 -14.76
C GLU A 233 1.95 -10.74 -14.21
N SER A 234 1.16 -9.94 -13.49
CA SER A 234 -0.17 -10.32 -13.01
C SER A 234 -1.08 -10.70 -14.18
N TRP A 235 -1.10 -9.88 -15.23
CA TRP A 235 -1.85 -10.11 -16.45
C TRP A 235 -1.50 -11.46 -17.11
N LYS A 236 -0.21 -11.72 -17.26
CA LYS A 236 0.30 -12.97 -17.83
C LYS A 236 -0.01 -14.18 -16.93
N LYS A 237 0.19 -14.04 -15.61
CA LYS A 237 -0.07 -15.10 -14.62
C LYS A 237 -1.53 -15.54 -14.64
N GLN A 238 -2.45 -14.60 -14.81
CA GLN A 238 -3.89 -14.87 -14.91
C GLN A 238 -4.31 -15.39 -16.30
N LYS A 239 -3.36 -15.51 -17.24
CA LYS A 239 -3.65 -15.92 -18.62
C LYS A 239 -4.71 -15.05 -19.30
N CYS A 240 -4.67 -13.76 -19.00
CA CYS A 240 -5.54 -12.78 -19.61
C CYS A 240 -5.38 -12.73 -21.13
N PRO A 241 -6.41 -12.28 -21.89
CA PRO A 241 -6.27 -12.05 -23.32
C PRO A 241 -5.06 -11.17 -23.64
N GLU A 242 -4.41 -11.41 -24.78
CA GLU A 242 -3.24 -10.60 -25.15
C GLU A 242 -3.58 -9.10 -25.10
N PRO A 243 -2.76 -8.27 -24.43
CA PRO A 243 -3.00 -6.83 -24.35
C PRO A 243 -3.02 -6.22 -25.74
N LYS A 244 -3.78 -5.12 -25.93
CA LYS A 244 -3.71 -4.38 -27.19
C LYS A 244 -2.28 -3.90 -27.44
N PRO A 245 -1.81 -3.87 -28.71
CA PRO A 245 -0.48 -3.34 -29.04
C PRO A 245 -0.31 -1.92 -28.51
N ALA A 246 0.75 -1.69 -27.75
CA ALA A 246 1.14 -0.40 -27.19
C ALA A 246 2.61 -0.45 -26.76
N ASN A 247 3.22 0.70 -26.49
CA ASN A 247 4.57 0.77 -25.93
C ASN A 247 4.54 0.68 -24.40
N TYR A 248 4.38 -0.53 -23.88
CA TYR A 248 4.33 -0.77 -22.43
C TYR A 248 5.64 -0.50 -21.69
N ARG A 249 6.75 -0.28 -22.39
CA ARG A 249 8.08 -0.07 -21.79
C ARG A 249 8.81 1.08 -22.49
N PRO A 250 8.25 2.31 -22.43
CA PRO A 250 8.96 3.46 -22.98
C PRO A 250 10.29 3.66 -22.27
N PRO A 251 11.25 4.37 -22.88
CA PRO A 251 12.48 4.75 -22.19
C PRO A 251 12.14 5.49 -20.88
N ALA A 252 12.75 5.06 -19.78
CA ALA A 252 12.59 5.75 -18.53
C ALA A 252 13.22 7.14 -18.60
N ARG A 253 12.56 8.12 -17.98
CA ARG A 253 13.04 9.50 -17.91
C ARG A 253 13.26 9.87 -16.46
N ASP A 254 14.28 10.66 -16.21
CA ASP A 254 14.48 11.27 -14.91
C ASP A 254 13.35 12.28 -14.66
N ALA A 255 12.62 12.10 -13.54
CA ALA A 255 11.53 12.98 -13.13
C ALA A 255 11.85 13.77 -11.86
N GLY A 256 12.94 13.42 -11.14
CA GLY A 256 13.30 14.05 -9.89
C GLY A 256 14.45 13.36 -9.16
N LYS A 257 14.56 13.61 -7.86
CA LYS A 257 15.70 13.14 -7.04
C LYS A 257 15.31 12.08 -6.02
N THR A 258 14.05 11.72 -5.93
CA THR A 258 13.54 10.80 -4.91
C THR A 258 13.99 9.37 -5.22
N LEU A 259 14.47 8.69 -4.19
CA LEU A 259 14.77 7.26 -4.23
C LEU A 259 13.51 6.48 -3.85
N MET A 260 13.18 5.48 -4.65
CA MET A 260 11.99 4.66 -4.42
C MET A 260 12.30 3.18 -4.61
N ARG A 261 11.48 2.36 -3.99
CA ARG A 261 11.40 0.92 -4.26
C ARG A 261 9.95 0.50 -4.29
N VAL A 262 9.68 -0.52 -5.08
CA VAL A 262 8.39 -1.21 -5.13
C VAL A 262 8.56 -2.52 -4.36
N ASP A 263 7.92 -2.62 -3.21
CA ASP A 263 7.86 -3.84 -2.41
C ASP A 263 6.58 -4.58 -2.78
N ALA A 264 6.72 -5.69 -3.50
CA ALA A 264 5.59 -6.47 -3.97
C ALA A 264 5.60 -7.86 -3.35
N THR A 265 4.47 -8.24 -2.76
CA THR A 265 4.23 -9.60 -2.29
C THR A 265 3.36 -10.34 -3.28
N SER A 266 3.67 -11.59 -3.55
CA SER A 266 2.81 -12.50 -4.29
C SER A 266 2.72 -13.82 -3.54
N VAL A 267 1.52 -14.38 -3.49
CA VAL A 267 1.26 -15.66 -2.79
C VAL A 267 2.14 -16.80 -3.30
N ASP A 268 2.52 -16.78 -4.57
CA ASP A 268 3.41 -17.78 -5.16
C ASP A 268 4.90 -17.51 -4.89
N SER A 269 5.23 -16.33 -4.36
CA SER A 269 6.60 -15.98 -3.99
C SER A 269 6.92 -16.48 -2.58
N THR A 270 8.16 -16.95 -2.39
CA THR A 270 8.70 -17.19 -1.04
C THR A 270 9.13 -15.90 -0.35
N ARG A 271 9.12 -14.77 -1.09
CA ARG A 271 9.53 -13.44 -0.64
C ARG A 271 8.30 -12.66 -0.23
N ASN A 272 8.30 -12.14 0.99
CA ASN A 272 7.30 -11.22 1.47
C ASN A 272 7.95 -9.85 1.65
N GLU A 273 8.13 -9.13 0.52
CA GLU A 273 8.88 -7.88 0.51
C GLU A 273 8.21 -6.80 1.35
N THR A 274 6.87 -6.70 1.31
CA THR A 274 6.11 -5.72 2.10
C THR A 274 6.28 -5.94 3.60
N TYR A 275 6.27 -7.20 4.04
CA TYR A 275 6.47 -7.57 5.44
C TYR A 275 7.91 -7.31 5.92
N VAL A 276 8.90 -7.82 5.18
CA VAL A 276 10.33 -7.68 5.55
C VAL A 276 10.73 -6.22 5.57
N SER A 277 10.28 -5.41 4.61
CA SER A 277 10.55 -3.98 4.55
C SER A 277 10.00 -3.24 5.76
N SER A 278 8.73 -3.47 6.07
CA SER A 278 8.06 -2.85 7.23
C SER A 278 8.72 -3.28 8.55
N LEU A 279 8.95 -4.58 8.73
CA LEU A 279 9.57 -5.11 9.96
C LEU A 279 11.00 -4.56 10.15
N SER A 280 11.77 -4.43 9.06
CA SER A 280 13.10 -3.82 9.09
C SER A 280 13.04 -2.35 9.51
N ALA A 281 12.12 -1.57 8.91
CA ALA A 281 11.96 -0.16 9.26
C ALA A 281 11.61 0.03 10.75
N LEU A 282 10.72 -0.80 11.32
CA LEU A 282 10.42 -0.78 12.76
C LEU A 282 11.63 -1.17 13.62
N THR A 283 12.33 -2.22 13.20
CA THR A 283 13.46 -2.78 13.97
C THR A 283 14.59 -1.76 14.11
N PHE A 284 14.88 -1.01 13.06
CA PHE A 284 15.99 -0.08 13.00
C PHE A 284 15.62 1.40 13.23
N ALA A 285 14.35 1.70 13.50
CA ALA A 285 13.89 3.04 13.86
C ALA A 285 14.63 3.61 15.07
N GLN A 286 15.01 4.91 15.00
CA GLN A 286 15.80 5.60 16.02
C GLN A 286 15.08 6.79 16.67
N LYS A 287 14.14 7.44 15.96
CA LYS A 287 13.48 8.69 16.42
C LYS A 287 11.97 8.56 16.53
N SER A 288 11.32 8.14 15.45
CA SER A 288 9.86 8.13 15.36
C SER A 288 9.33 7.05 14.44
N ILE A 289 8.16 6.53 14.79
CA ILE A 289 7.34 5.65 13.96
C ILE A 289 5.92 6.21 13.98
N ASP A 290 5.41 6.60 12.80
CA ASP A 290 4.03 7.03 12.58
C ASP A 290 3.34 6.04 11.65
N LEU A 291 2.49 5.20 12.21
CA LEU A 291 1.77 4.14 11.49
C LEU A 291 0.29 4.46 11.40
N THR A 292 -0.25 4.49 10.19
CA THR A 292 -1.71 4.44 9.94
C THR A 292 -2.06 3.09 9.35
N MET A 293 -3.02 2.38 9.97
CA MET A 293 -3.36 1.04 9.54
C MET A 293 -4.86 0.76 9.66
N ALA A 294 -5.45 0.35 8.53
CA ALA A 294 -6.86 -0.02 8.44
C ALA A 294 -7.16 -1.30 9.21
N TYR A 295 -6.45 -2.38 8.89
CA TYR A 295 -6.56 -3.65 9.58
C TYR A 295 -5.24 -3.96 10.28
N PHE A 296 -5.28 -3.94 11.60
CA PHE A 296 -4.13 -4.10 12.47
C PHE A 296 -4.35 -5.29 13.40
N ALA A 297 -3.83 -6.44 13.02
CA ALA A 297 -3.70 -7.64 13.84
C ALA A 297 -2.26 -8.15 13.67
N PRO A 298 -1.30 -7.50 14.37
CA PRO A 298 0.12 -7.76 14.18
C PRO A 298 0.48 -9.13 14.72
N ASP A 299 1.38 -9.82 14.03
CA ASP A 299 2.00 -11.01 14.57
C ASP A 299 2.99 -10.68 15.71
N ASP A 300 3.52 -11.72 16.36
CA ASP A 300 4.44 -11.57 17.49
C ASP A 300 5.71 -10.78 17.10
N GLN A 301 6.21 -10.87 15.85
CA GLN A 301 7.43 -10.20 15.42
C GLN A 301 7.19 -8.71 15.24
N VAL A 302 6.09 -8.32 14.61
CA VAL A 302 5.70 -6.92 14.44
C VAL A 302 5.41 -6.27 15.78
N GLU A 303 4.65 -6.96 16.65
CA GLU A 303 4.36 -6.47 18.01
C GLU A 303 5.65 -6.25 18.81
N GLU A 304 6.56 -7.22 18.79
CA GLU A 304 7.84 -7.12 19.51
C GLU A 304 8.76 -6.03 18.91
N ALA A 305 8.78 -5.85 17.58
CA ALA A 305 9.55 -4.78 16.95
C ALA A 305 9.06 -3.39 17.39
N LEU A 306 7.74 -3.17 17.47
CA LEU A 306 7.13 -1.94 17.97
C LEU A 306 7.49 -1.69 19.44
N LEU A 307 7.37 -2.71 20.29
CA LEU A 307 7.71 -2.63 21.71
C LEU A 307 9.21 -2.36 21.92
N ASN A 308 10.08 -3.00 21.14
CA ASN A 308 11.51 -2.78 21.21
C ASN A 308 11.89 -1.37 20.76
N ALA A 309 11.25 -0.85 19.73
CA ALA A 309 11.42 0.55 19.32
C ALA A 309 11.04 1.52 20.46
N ALA A 310 9.89 1.32 21.08
CA ALA A 310 9.46 2.14 22.23
C ALA A 310 10.42 2.01 23.43
N ARG A 311 10.92 0.82 23.76
CA ARG A 311 11.94 0.61 24.82
C ARG A 311 13.26 1.33 24.53
N ARG A 312 13.64 1.48 23.25
CA ARG A 312 14.81 2.29 22.84
C ARG A 312 14.56 3.80 22.90
N GLY A 313 13.35 4.25 23.23
CA GLY A 313 12.97 5.65 23.29
C GLY A 313 12.44 6.23 21.99
N VAL A 314 12.17 5.40 20.99
CA VAL A 314 11.52 5.81 19.74
C VAL A 314 10.08 6.25 20.04
N ASN A 315 9.68 7.40 19.47
CA ASN A 315 8.33 7.91 19.59
C ASN A 315 7.38 7.15 18.65
N VAL A 316 6.67 6.13 19.19
CA VAL A 316 5.77 5.28 18.41
C VAL A 316 4.33 5.76 18.53
N ARG A 317 3.69 6.08 17.39
CA ARG A 317 2.30 6.51 17.29
C ARG A 317 1.56 5.63 16.28
N LEU A 318 0.40 5.10 16.70
CA LEU A 318 -0.45 4.27 15.85
C LEU A 318 -1.81 4.95 15.67
N LEU A 319 -2.23 5.19 14.44
CA LEU A 319 -3.58 5.60 14.06
C LEU A 319 -4.29 4.39 13.46
N LEU A 320 -5.29 3.89 14.16
CA LEU A 320 -5.98 2.65 13.83
C LEU A 320 -7.46 2.89 13.56
N ALA A 321 -8.11 1.97 12.86
CA ALA A 321 -9.52 2.04 12.59
C ALA A 321 -10.36 1.80 13.88
N GLY A 322 -11.13 2.78 14.27
CA GLY A 322 -12.14 2.67 15.32
C GLY A 322 -13.52 2.29 14.80
N LEU A 323 -13.71 2.38 13.48
CA LEU A 323 -14.84 1.92 12.69
C LEU A 323 -14.32 1.10 11.51
N THR A 324 -14.97 -0.02 11.19
CA THR A 324 -14.53 -0.95 10.15
C THR A 324 -15.72 -1.66 9.51
N ASP A 325 -15.56 -2.07 8.26
CA ASP A 325 -16.45 -2.97 7.53
C ASP A 325 -16.29 -4.45 7.97
N PHE A 326 -15.19 -4.80 8.67
CA PHE A 326 -14.93 -6.14 9.18
C PHE A 326 -14.58 -6.16 10.68
N SER A 327 -15.59 -6.29 11.53
CA SER A 327 -15.45 -6.18 12.98
C SER A 327 -14.52 -7.23 13.63
N GLY A 328 -14.38 -8.41 13.04
CA GLY A 328 -13.50 -9.46 13.54
C GLY A 328 -12.04 -9.03 13.67
N ILE A 329 -11.49 -8.43 12.59
CA ILE A 329 -10.10 -7.96 12.58
C ILE A 329 -9.86 -6.82 13.57
N MET A 330 -10.85 -5.91 13.73
CA MET A 330 -10.77 -4.83 14.71
C MET A 330 -10.70 -5.38 16.14
N HIS A 331 -11.52 -6.39 16.48
CA HIS A 331 -11.49 -7.01 17.81
C HIS A 331 -10.20 -7.77 18.05
N ALA A 332 -9.68 -8.50 17.06
CA ALA A 332 -8.38 -9.16 17.13
C ALA A 332 -7.26 -8.14 17.40
N GLY A 333 -7.17 -7.07 16.62
CA GLY A 333 -6.16 -6.03 16.81
C GLY A 333 -6.26 -5.33 18.18
N ARG A 334 -7.46 -5.06 18.65
CA ARG A 334 -7.70 -4.49 19.98
C ARG A 334 -7.23 -5.37 21.15
N ALA A 335 -7.06 -6.68 20.95
CA ALA A 335 -6.50 -7.57 21.98
C ALA A 335 -5.04 -7.20 22.32
N HIS A 336 -4.27 -6.69 21.37
CA HIS A 336 -2.88 -6.28 21.55
C HIS A 336 -2.71 -4.92 22.25
N TYR A 337 -3.77 -4.08 22.32
CA TYR A 337 -3.68 -2.71 22.85
C TYR A 337 -3.14 -2.63 24.29
N THR A 338 -3.54 -3.54 25.15
CA THR A 338 -3.06 -3.52 26.55
C THR A 338 -1.54 -3.61 26.62
N LYS A 339 -0.93 -4.53 25.86
CA LYS A 339 0.51 -4.75 25.82
C LYS A 339 1.25 -3.57 25.16
N LEU A 340 0.71 -3.06 24.06
CA LEU A 340 1.29 -1.93 23.33
C LEU A 340 1.25 -0.64 24.18
N LEU A 341 0.11 -0.33 24.79
CA LEU A 341 -0.05 0.86 25.67
C LEU A 341 0.84 0.77 26.91
N ASP A 342 0.94 -0.40 27.54
CA ASP A 342 1.81 -0.63 28.70
C ASP A 342 3.30 -0.50 28.31
N GLY A 343 3.63 -0.84 27.07
CA GLY A 343 4.95 -0.63 26.46
C GLY A 343 5.27 0.81 26.05
N GLY A 344 4.37 1.77 26.31
CA GLY A 344 4.60 3.20 26.05
C GLY A 344 4.21 3.65 24.63
N ILE A 345 3.58 2.79 23.83
CA ILE A 345 3.12 3.12 22.49
C ILE A 345 1.83 3.94 22.57
N ARG A 346 1.72 5.00 21.78
CA ARG A 346 0.54 5.85 21.72
C ARG A 346 -0.42 5.37 20.64
N ILE A 347 -1.66 5.05 21.02
CA ILE A 347 -2.70 4.55 20.13
C ILE A 347 -3.82 5.57 20.02
N PHE A 348 -4.27 5.79 18.78
CA PHE A 348 -5.40 6.65 18.43
C PHE A 348 -6.35 5.88 17.53
N GLU A 349 -7.66 6.06 17.71
CA GLU A 349 -8.69 5.46 16.85
C GLU A 349 -9.46 6.51 16.08
N GLN A 350 -9.55 6.32 14.76
CA GLN A 350 -10.46 7.09 13.91
C GLN A 350 -11.86 6.48 13.97
N LYS A 351 -12.85 7.26 14.45
CA LYS A 351 -14.22 6.77 14.72
C LYS A 351 -15.30 7.39 13.84
N ASP A 352 -15.01 8.54 13.22
CA ASP A 352 -16.02 9.31 12.48
C ASP A 352 -16.10 8.92 11.00
N VAL A 353 -15.05 8.28 10.49
CA VAL A 353 -14.94 7.80 9.11
C VAL A 353 -14.28 6.42 9.09
N LEU A 354 -14.56 5.62 8.07
CA LEU A 354 -13.85 4.36 7.89
C LEU A 354 -12.43 4.67 7.41
N LEU A 355 -11.44 4.30 8.24
CA LEU A 355 -10.03 4.42 7.93
C LEU A 355 -9.60 3.21 7.11
N HIS A 356 -9.11 3.45 5.87
CA HIS A 356 -8.63 2.36 5.01
C HIS A 356 -7.17 2.55 4.56
N ALA A 357 -6.49 3.59 5.01
CA ALA A 357 -5.09 3.86 4.69
C ALA A 357 -4.11 2.83 5.31
N LYS A 358 -3.03 2.55 4.58
CA LYS A 358 -1.90 1.72 5.02
C LYS A 358 -0.63 2.51 4.73
N THR A 359 -0.18 3.26 5.74
CA THR A 359 0.99 4.14 5.62
C THR A 359 1.90 4.01 6.83
N LEU A 360 3.19 4.10 6.58
CA LEU A 360 4.21 4.09 7.61
C LEU A 360 5.23 5.18 7.30
N GLU A 361 5.55 6.02 8.27
CA GLU A 361 6.67 6.97 8.22
C GLU A 361 7.61 6.67 9.37
N VAL A 362 8.91 6.66 9.08
CA VAL A 362 9.96 6.37 10.06
C VAL A 362 11.08 7.39 9.95
N ASP A 363 11.41 8.00 11.10
CA ASP A 363 12.56 8.86 11.34
C ASP A 363 12.65 10.14 10.49
N GLY A 364 11.56 10.56 9.80
CA GLY A 364 11.54 11.73 8.93
C GLY A 364 12.21 11.51 7.57
N LEU A 365 12.38 10.25 7.14
CA LEU A 365 13.12 9.92 5.93
C LEU A 365 12.48 8.79 5.12
N TRP A 366 12.10 7.70 5.78
CA TRP A 366 11.58 6.50 5.16
C TRP A 366 10.05 6.51 5.24
N SER A 367 9.40 6.38 4.11
CA SER A 367 7.94 6.35 4.03
C SER A 367 7.47 5.16 3.21
N SER A 368 6.35 4.56 3.59
CA SER A 368 5.66 3.53 2.82
C SER A 368 4.19 3.89 2.65
N VAL A 369 3.69 3.77 1.42
CA VAL A 369 2.28 3.92 1.06
C VAL A 369 1.88 2.73 0.20
N GLY A 370 0.81 2.02 0.57
CA GLY A 370 0.45 0.83 -0.21
C GLY A 370 -0.89 0.21 0.14
N SER A 371 -1.01 -1.05 -0.25
CA SER A 371 -2.21 -1.86 -0.08
C SER A 371 -2.14 -2.84 1.10
N ALA A 372 -0.92 -3.15 1.58
CA ALA A 372 -0.70 -4.19 2.57
C ALA A 372 -1.19 -3.78 3.97
N ASN A 373 -2.18 -4.47 4.50
CA ASN A 373 -2.55 -4.40 5.90
C ASN A 373 -1.56 -5.17 6.78
N TRP A 374 -1.60 -4.92 8.08
CA TRP A 374 -0.81 -5.68 9.05
C TRP A 374 -1.68 -6.75 9.69
N ASP A 375 -2.02 -7.73 8.89
CA ASP A 375 -2.76 -8.93 9.26
C ASP A 375 -2.20 -10.15 8.50
N TRP A 376 -2.58 -11.34 8.97
CA TRP A 376 -2.11 -12.59 8.38
C TRP A 376 -2.52 -12.75 6.92
N ARG A 377 -3.71 -12.29 6.55
CA ARG A 377 -4.24 -12.42 5.19
C ARG A 377 -3.41 -11.62 4.18
N SER A 378 -3.07 -10.37 4.52
CA SER A 378 -2.21 -9.54 3.67
C SER A 378 -0.81 -10.12 3.53
N PHE A 379 -0.25 -10.65 4.62
CA PHE A 379 1.11 -11.17 4.57
C PHE A 379 1.22 -12.57 3.95
N ALA A 380 0.19 -13.41 4.01
CA ALA A 380 0.28 -14.82 3.61
C ALA A 380 -0.57 -15.18 2.39
N ASN A 381 -1.65 -14.47 2.10
CA ASN A 381 -2.68 -14.92 1.17
C ASN A 381 -3.01 -13.93 0.04
N ASN A 382 -2.56 -12.67 0.13
CA ASN A 382 -2.83 -11.67 -0.89
C ASN A 382 -1.60 -11.34 -1.73
N ASP A 383 -1.84 -10.97 -2.99
CA ASP A 383 -0.88 -10.19 -3.76
C ASP A 383 -1.01 -8.73 -3.31
N GLU A 384 0.06 -8.15 -2.75
CA GLU A 384 0.10 -6.80 -2.16
C GLU A 384 1.21 -5.97 -2.79
N LEU A 385 1.14 -4.65 -2.59
CA LEU A 385 2.14 -3.71 -3.06
C LEU A 385 2.24 -2.50 -2.16
N ASN A 386 3.48 -2.14 -1.79
CA ASN A 386 3.81 -0.88 -1.16
C ASN A 386 4.87 -0.14 -1.98
N ILE A 387 4.76 1.17 -2.07
CA ILE A 387 5.83 2.04 -2.57
C ILE A 387 6.61 2.56 -1.36
N VAL A 388 7.88 2.21 -1.30
CA VAL A 388 8.83 2.79 -0.34
C VAL A 388 9.45 4.02 -0.96
N ILE A 389 9.45 5.13 -0.22
CA ILE A 389 9.92 6.45 -0.65
C ILE A 389 10.93 6.94 0.37
N ILE A 390 12.14 7.22 -0.09
CA ILE A 390 13.25 7.70 0.73
C ILE A 390 13.50 9.16 0.37
N ASP A 391 12.85 10.05 1.11
CA ASP A 391 12.87 11.50 0.83
C ASP A 391 12.35 12.27 2.05
N GLU A 392 13.15 13.19 2.59
CA GLU A 392 12.80 13.99 3.78
C GLU A 392 11.60 14.90 3.52
N GLY A 393 11.49 15.47 2.32
CA GLY A 393 10.36 16.35 1.96
C GLY A 393 9.05 15.57 1.84
N PHE A 394 9.09 14.35 1.33
CA PHE A 394 7.93 13.46 1.28
C PHE A 394 7.55 12.97 2.68
N ALA A 395 8.53 12.58 3.51
CA ALA A 395 8.30 12.18 4.90
C ALA A 395 7.69 13.31 5.73
N THR A 396 8.08 14.56 5.48
CA THR A 396 7.44 15.74 6.10
C THR A 396 5.95 15.82 5.75
N GLN A 397 5.59 15.66 4.46
CA GLN A 397 4.18 15.63 4.04
C GLN A 397 3.40 14.47 4.67
N MET A 398 4.02 13.29 4.80
CA MET A 398 3.42 12.14 5.48
C MET A 398 3.12 12.42 6.94
N ARG A 399 4.05 13.08 7.64
CA ARG A 399 3.87 13.48 9.05
C ARG A 399 2.79 14.54 9.21
N GLU A 400 2.77 15.56 8.36
CA GLU A 400 1.70 16.59 8.36
C GLU A 400 0.31 15.96 8.13
N MET A 401 0.21 15.02 7.20
CA MET A 401 -1.00 14.25 6.97
C MET A 401 -1.41 13.45 8.21
N PHE A 402 -0.46 12.72 8.80
CA PHE A 402 -0.69 11.91 9.99
C PHE A 402 -1.13 12.77 11.19
N ASP A 403 -0.45 13.90 11.46
CA ASP A 403 -0.81 14.82 12.54
C ASP A 403 -2.20 15.44 12.34
N SER A 404 -2.57 15.73 11.08
CA SER A 404 -3.92 16.19 10.72
C SER A 404 -4.99 15.12 10.99
N ASP A 405 -4.69 13.86 10.72
CA ASP A 405 -5.60 12.74 11.01
C ASP A 405 -5.71 12.48 12.51
N LEU A 406 -4.60 12.59 13.26
CA LEU A 406 -4.61 12.48 14.72
C LEU A 406 -5.48 13.56 15.39
N ALA A 407 -5.54 14.76 14.83
CA ALA A 407 -6.37 15.84 15.37
C ALA A 407 -7.87 15.50 15.34
N ALA A 408 -8.29 14.62 14.43
CA ALA A 408 -9.66 14.09 14.30
C ALA A 408 -9.86 12.75 15.00
N ALA A 409 -8.82 12.14 15.56
CA ALA A 409 -8.86 10.81 16.15
C ALA A 409 -9.02 10.86 17.69
N THR A 410 -9.51 9.77 18.27
CA THR A 410 -9.67 9.61 19.72
C THR A 410 -8.44 8.92 20.31
N PRO A 411 -7.70 9.55 21.25
CA PRO A 411 -6.60 8.88 21.92
C PRO A 411 -7.10 7.76 22.85
N ILE A 412 -6.43 6.63 22.82
CA ILE A 412 -6.71 5.49 23.71
C ILE A 412 -5.69 5.49 24.83
N THR A 413 -6.16 5.69 26.07
CA THR A 413 -5.29 5.67 27.25
C THR A 413 -5.36 4.32 27.95
N LEU A 414 -4.24 3.89 28.56
CA LEU A 414 -4.16 2.60 29.26
C LEU A 414 -5.20 2.49 30.38
N ASP A 415 -5.42 3.57 31.15
CA ASP A 415 -6.38 3.57 32.28
C ASP A 415 -7.83 3.42 31.80
N ALA A 416 -8.23 4.12 30.75
CA ALA A 416 -9.54 3.96 30.14
C ALA A 416 -9.68 2.57 29.51
N TRP A 417 -8.62 2.08 28.86
CA TRP A 417 -8.62 0.78 28.22
C TRP A 417 -8.75 -0.39 29.18
N LYS A 418 -8.10 -0.32 30.34
CA LYS A 418 -8.25 -1.31 31.42
C LYS A 418 -9.67 -1.37 31.99
N LYS A 419 -10.44 -0.28 31.92
CA LYS A 419 -11.83 -0.18 32.41
C LYS A 419 -12.90 -0.53 31.35
N ARG A 420 -12.50 -0.97 30.14
CA ARG A 420 -13.45 -1.32 29.08
C ARG A 420 -14.41 -2.45 29.49
N PRO A 421 -15.62 -2.52 28.92
CA PRO A 421 -16.62 -3.51 29.24
C PRO A 421 -16.10 -4.94 29.12
N LEU A 422 -16.58 -5.83 30.00
CA LEU A 422 -16.21 -7.27 29.98
C LEU A 422 -16.59 -7.93 28.66
N LYS A 423 -17.71 -7.52 28.03
CA LYS A 423 -18.14 -7.98 26.72
C LYS A 423 -17.04 -7.76 25.65
N ASP A 424 -16.45 -6.56 25.64
CA ASP A 424 -15.41 -6.22 24.66
C ASP A 424 -14.14 -7.06 24.89
N ARG A 425 -13.78 -7.30 26.15
CA ARG A 425 -12.66 -8.17 26.52
C ARG A 425 -12.87 -9.62 26.06
N LEU A 426 -14.09 -10.13 26.20
CA LEU A 426 -14.45 -11.48 25.71
C LEU A 426 -14.41 -11.58 24.19
N LEU A 427 -14.96 -10.58 23.49
CA LEU A 427 -14.90 -10.51 22.01
C LEU A 427 -13.45 -10.45 21.51
N GLN A 428 -12.61 -9.62 22.12
CA GLN A 428 -11.18 -9.54 21.79
C GLN A 428 -10.47 -10.87 22.00
N GLY A 429 -10.69 -11.52 23.16
CA GLY A 429 -10.13 -12.84 23.45
C GLY A 429 -10.62 -13.93 22.49
N PHE A 430 -11.87 -13.85 22.03
CA PHE A 430 -12.38 -14.75 21.00
C PHE A 430 -11.70 -14.53 19.66
N TRP A 431 -11.68 -13.30 19.16
CA TRP A 431 -11.19 -13.01 17.81
C TRP A 431 -9.67 -13.15 17.67
N VAL A 432 -8.88 -12.89 18.70
CA VAL A 432 -7.43 -13.10 18.66
C VAL A 432 -7.05 -14.58 18.48
N MET A 433 -7.88 -15.51 18.92
CA MET A 433 -7.65 -16.94 18.66
C MET A 433 -7.80 -17.31 17.17
N TRP A 434 -8.52 -16.50 16.42
CA TRP A 434 -8.81 -16.70 14.99
C TRP A 434 -8.07 -15.72 14.08
N GLU A 435 -7.19 -14.86 14.63
CA GLU A 435 -6.50 -13.81 13.87
C GLU A 435 -5.72 -14.33 12.64
N ARG A 436 -5.20 -15.57 12.72
CA ARG A 436 -4.50 -16.22 11.61
C ARG A 436 -5.44 -16.69 10.47
N LEU A 437 -6.73 -16.58 10.65
CA LEU A 437 -7.74 -16.90 9.64
C LEU A 437 -8.43 -15.64 9.08
N LEU A 438 -8.23 -14.50 9.73
CA LEU A 438 -8.73 -13.19 9.34
C LEU A 438 -7.76 -12.54 8.36
#